data_e3f6116a9059e7a5cfb388e52d150867
#
_entry.id   e3f6116a9059e7a5cfb388e52d150867
#
_cell.length_a   1.000
_cell.length_b   1.000
_cell.length_c   1.000
_cell.angle_alpha   90.00
_cell.angle_beta   90.00
_cell.angle_gamma   90.00
#
_symmetry.space_group_name_H-M   'P 1'
#
loop_
_entity.id
_entity.type
_entity.pdbx_description
1 polymer ?
#
loop_
_entity_poly.entity_id
_entity_poly.type
_entity_poly.pdbx_seq_one_letter_code
_entity_poly.pdbx_strand_id
1 'polypeptide(L)'
;LVIKGKGKMPAKMTFKNNKKIKKVVIRKGVTSVSDKAFYKCKNLKKVTISGTVTKIGKYSFYGTKIKNITIPEKVGKIGQNALGKCKKLKTITMPGNLKVMLDSNEDYSAAVLMSGSNVKTVKFNTAFEPAMASYCEAENLQVMAKDKKYKSINGMVYTKDGKKLVRVPMNRKTVNVNDGCEEICLSALLYEKKIPDDFPQTCGDFSEITIPKSVTKINDTEYTTSQVYYSWNGKKYTKTKVKGVYEYIPNNENYNLKITIKDGNENNISILNKYFKKANIIK
;
A
#
# COMPACT_ATOMS: atom_id res chain seq x y z
N LEU A 1 4.27 11.15 -27.01
CA LEU A 1 3.03 10.51 -27.42
C LEU A 1 1.85 11.18 -26.72
N VAL A 2 0.82 11.48 -27.47
CA VAL A 2 -0.45 12.01 -26.97
C VAL A 2 -1.55 11.00 -27.25
N ILE A 3 -2.27 10.59 -26.22
CA ILE A 3 -3.48 9.76 -26.32
C ILE A 3 -4.68 10.71 -26.22
N LYS A 4 -5.52 10.75 -27.24
CA LYS A 4 -6.72 11.59 -27.33
C LYS A 4 -7.90 10.76 -27.87
N GLY A 5 -9.12 11.17 -27.53
CA GLY A 5 -10.36 10.53 -27.94
C GLY A 5 -11.38 10.56 -26.81
N LYS A 6 -12.53 9.93 -27.02
CA LYS A 6 -13.60 9.78 -26.03
C LYS A 6 -13.74 8.31 -25.64
N GLY A 7 -13.92 8.04 -24.36
CA GLY A 7 -14.15 6.69 -23.82
C GLY A 7 -12.90 5.91 -23.45
N LYS A 8 -13.02 4.60 -23.43
CA LYS A 8 -11.95 3.68 -22.99
C LYS A 8 -10.84 3.59 -24.04
N MET A 9 -9.60 3.57 -23.60
CA MET A 9 -8.47 3.21 -24.47
C MET A 9 -8.67 1.76 -24.95
N PRO A 10 -8.64 1.50 -26.28
CA PRO A 10 -8.84 0.14 -26.81
C PRO A 10 -7.81 -0.85 -26.25
N ALA A 11 -8.23 -2.08 -25.95
CA ALA A 11 -7.34 -3.11 -25.43
C ALA A 11 -6.14 -3.42 -26.37
N LYS A 12 -6.36 -3.31 -27.68
CA LYS A 12 -5.31 -3.49 -28.70
C LYS A 12 -4.31 -2.33 -28.75
N MET A 13 -4.64 -1.15 -28.19
CA MET A 13 -3.76 0.02 -28.18
C MET A 13 -2.70 -0.13 -27.10
N THR A 14 -1.63 -0.85 -27.41
CA THR A 14 -0.48 -1.04 -26.52
C THR A 14 0.80 -0.61 -27.21
N PHE A 15 1.68 -0.01 -26.43
CA PHE A 15 3.01 0.47 -26.86
C PHE A 15 4.13 -0.31 -26.18
N LYS A 16 3.90 -1.61 -25.93
CA LYS A 16 4.83 -2.48 -25.22
C LYS A 16 6.25 -2.38 -25.78
N ASN A 17 7.24 -2.34 -24.88
CA ASN A 17 8.66 -2.33 -25.19
C ASN A 17 9.13 -1.15 -26.08
N ASN A 18 8.30 -0.13 -26.28
CA ASN A 18 8.68 1.00 -27.14
C ASN A 18 9.75 1.86 -26.47
N LYS A 19 10.94 1.88 -27.06
CA LYS A 19 12.11 2.62 -26.57
C LYS A 19 12.12 4.11 -26.99
N LYS A 20 11.27 4.51 -27.96
CA LYS A 20 11.20 5.90 -28.46
C LYS A 20 10.35 6.81 -27.57
N ILE A 21 9.39 6.27 -26.82
CA ILE A 21 8.46 7.05 -26.00
C ILE A 21 9.15 7.52 -24.72
N LYS A 22 9.36 8.84 -24.60
CA LYS A 22 9.93 9.52 -23.40
C LYS A 22 8.86 10.18 -22.54
N LYS A 23 7.73 10.61 -23.14
CA LYS A 23 6.62 11.31 -22.48
C LYS A 23 5.29 10.82 -23.03
N VAL A 24 4.31 10.65 -22.16
CA VAL A 24 2.92 10.33 -22.50
C VAL A 24 2.00 11.38 -21.89
N VAL A 25 1.03 11.83 -22.68
CA VAL A 25 -0.05 12.71 -22.22
C VAL A 25 -1.38 12.07 -22.58
N ILE A 26 -2.15 11.69 -21.57
CA ILE A 26 -3.51 11.16 -21.73
C ILE A 26 -4.47 12.33 -21.52
N ARG A 27 -5.16 12.73 -22.59
CA ARG A 27 -6.00 13.93 -22.62
C ARG A 27 -7.42 13.69 -22.10
N LYS A 28 -8.10 14.80 -21.81
CA LYS A 28 -9.53 14.84 -21.46
C LYS A 28 -10.35 14.05 -22.50
N GLY A 29 -11.34 13.31 -22.03
CA GLY A 29 -12.18 12.43 -22.84
C GLY A 29 -11.80 10.94 -22.73
N VAL A 30 -10.51 10.62 -22.53
CA VAL A 30 -10.07 9.24 -22.27
C VAL A 30 -10.49 8.84 -20.85
N THR A 31 -11.18 7.71 -20.71
CA THR A 31 -11.73 7.24 -19.43
C THR A 31 -10.96 6.06 -18.82
N SER A 32 -10.14 5.37 -19.60
CA SER A 32 -9.29 4.29 -19.06
C SER A 32 -7.95 4.19 -19.76
N VAL A 33 -6.95 3.65 -19.05
CA VAL A 33 -5.69 3.18 -19.63
C VAL A 33 -5.76 1.67 -19.74
N SER A 34 -5.42 1.11 -20.91
CA SER A 34 -5.49 -0.35 -21.15
C SER A 34 -4.40 -1.11 -20.38
N ASP A 35 -4.63 -2.40 -20.20
CA ASP A 35 -3.65 -3.32 -19.64
C ASP A 35 -2.38 -3.30 -20.50
N LYS A 36 -1.24 -3.32 -19.85
CA LYS A 36 0.08 -3.34 -20.49
C LYS A 36 0.31 -2.21 -21.52
N ALA A 37 -0.46 -1.11 -21.47
CA ALA A 37 -0.42 -0.03 -22.49
C ALA A 37 1.02 0.47 -22.75
N PHE A 38 1.81 0.69 -21.71
CA PHE A 38 3.20 1.16 -21.79
C PHE A 38 4.18 0.20 -21.09
N TYR A 39 3.84 -1.10 -21.11
CA TYR A 39 4.65 -2.16 -20.50
C TYR A 39 6.09 -2.13 -21.03
N LYS A 40 7.06 -2.03 -20.12
CA LYS A 40 8.50 -1.98 -20.43
C LYS A 40 8.90 -0.88 -21.44
N CYS A 41 8.17 0.23 -21.51
CA CYS A 41 8.63 1.43 -22.21
C CYS A 41 9.81 2.05 -21.43
N LYS A 42 11.01 1.45 -21.60
CA LYS A 42 12.21 1.72 -20.76
C LYS A 42 12.71 3.16 -20.79
N ASN A 43 12.25 4.00 -21.72
CA ASN A 43 12.63 5.42 -21.80
C ASN A 43 11.51 6.37 -21.40
N LEU A 44 10.33 5.86 -21.00
CA LEU A 44 9.22 6.66 -20.53
C LEU A 44 9.54 7.24 -19.13
N LYS A 45 9.72 8.57 -19.08
CA LYS A 45 10.12 9.32 -17.87
C LYS A 45 8.99 10.18 -17.29
N LYS A 46 8.01 10.57 -18.11
CA LYS A 46 6.92 11.47 -17.70
C LYS A 46 5.58 11.00 -18.25
N VAL A 47 4.59 10.94 -17.36
CA VAL A 47 3.20 10.63 -17.72
C VAL A 47 2.31 11.70 -17.11
N THR A 48 1.37 12.21 -17.90
CA THR A 48 0.28 13.08 -17.46
C THR A 48 -1.03 12.37 -17.76
N ILE A 49 -1.86 12.20 -16.75
CA ILE A 49 -3.15 11.50 -16.84
C ILE A 49 -4.25 12.51 -16.57
N SER A 50 -5.22 12.61 -17.49
CA SER A 50 -6.37 13.50 -17.32
C SER A 50 -7.29 13.05 -16.19
N GLY A 51 -7.93 14.01 -15.52
CA GLY A 51 -8.96 13.77 -14.49
C GLY A 51 -10.23 13.05 -14.98
N THR A 52 -10.37 12.78 -16.29
CA THR A 52 -11.46 11.95 -16.81
C THR A 52 -11.20 10.46 -16.75
N VAL A 53 -9.97 10.05 -16.44
CA VAL A 53 -9.60 8.64 -16.30
C VAL A 53 -10.13 8.09 -14.97
N THR A 54 -10.87 6.99 -15.04
CA THR A 54 -11.47 6.30 -13.89
C THR A 54 -10.88 4.91 -13.63
N LYS A 55 -10.11 4.38 -14.61
CA LYS A 55 -9.48 3.06 -14.52
C LYS A 55 -8.08 3.08 -15.14
N ILE A 56 -7.12 2.46 -14.44
CA ILE A 56 -5.77 2.17 -14.95
C ILE A 56 -5.58 0.66 -14.98
N GLY A 57 -5.19 0.13 -16.15
CA GLY A 57 -5.06 -1.30 -16.39
C GLY A 57 -3.85 -1.94 -15.71
N LYS A 58 -3.85 -3.29 -15.67
CA LYS A 58 -2.78 -4.11 -15.12
C LYS A 58 -1.48 -3.88 -15.90
N TYR A 59 -0.35 -3.80 -15.19
CA TYR A 59 0.97 -3.63 -15.80
C TYR A 59 1.09 -2.44 -16.77
N SER A 60 0.20 -1.45 -16.70
CA SER A 60 0.10 -0.39 -17.72
C SER A 60 1.38 0.45 -17.85
N PHE A 61 2.09 0.70 -16.77
CA PHE A 61 3.37 1.44 -16.73
C PHE A 61 4.53 0.61 -16.18
N TYR A 62 4.39 -0.70 -16.12
CA TYR A 62 5.38 -1.61 -15.55
C TYR A 62 6.76 -1.48 -16.22
N GLY A 63 7.81 -1.39 -15.42
CA GLY A 63 9.19 -1.36 -15.90
C GLY A 63 9.59 -0.09 -16.65
N THR A 64 8.87 1.03 -16.42
CA THR A 64 9.21 2.35 -16.98
C THR A 64 10.23 3.09 -16.13
N LYS A 65 10.75 4.24 -16.63
CA LYS A 65 11.64 5.14 -15.89
C LYS A 65 10.93 6.39 -15.35
N ILE A 66 9.62 6.31 -15.12
CA ILE A 66 8.85 7.40 -14.50
C ILE A 66 9.46 7.72 -13.14
N LYS A 67 9.68 9.01 -12.84
CA LYS A 67 10.21 9.46 -11.55
C LYS A 67 9.09 9.81 -10.56
N ASN A 68 8.08 10.49 -11.05
CA ASN A 68 6.89 10.87 -10.26
C ASN A 68 5.66 10.69 -11.12
N ILE A 69 4.55 10.29 -10.51
CA ILE A 69 3.27 10.15 -11.20
C ILE A 69 2.13 10.61 -10.29
N THR A 70 1.15 11.29 -10.89
CA THR A 70 -0.11 11.62 -10.24
C THR A 70 -1.23 10.78 -10.86
N ILE A 71 -1.87 9.97 -10.04
CA ILE A 71 -3.09 9.26 -10.38
C ILE A 71 -4.26 10.18 -10.04
N PRO A 72 -5.12 10.52 -11.01
CA PRO A 72 -6.24 11.44 -10.78
C PRO A 72 -7.24 10.93 -9.74
N GLU A 73 -7.89 11.86 -9.04
CA GLU A 73 -8.85 11.57 -7.96
C GLU A 73 -10.03 10.70 -8.38
N LYS A 74 -10.45 10.78 -9.65
CA LYS A 74 -11.54 9.97 -10.19
C LYS A 74 -11.16 8.53 -10.50
N VAL A 75 -9.87 8.18 -10.43
CA VAL A 75 -9.44 6.79 -10.61
C VAL A 75 -9.90 5.98 -9.41
N GLY A 76 -10.93 5.17 -9.60
CA GLY A 76 -11.45 4.26 -8.57
C GLY A 76 -10.88 2.85 -8.67
N LYS A 77 -10.28 2.49 -9.82
CA LYS A 77 -9.72 1.14 -10.05
C LYS A 77 -8.34 1.22 -10.68
N ILE A 78 -7.39 0.48 -10.11
CA ILE A 78 -6.03 0.33 -10.65
C ILE A 78 -5.66 -1.16 -10.71
N GLY A 79 -5.01 -1.56 -11.78
CA GLY A 79 -4.59 -2.95 -11.97
C GLY A 79 -3.32 -3.29 -11.22
N GLN A 80 -3.20 -4.56 -10.88
CA GLN A 80 -2.01 -5.16 -10.30
C GLN A 80 -0.76 -4.74 -11.06
N ASN A 81 0.32 -4.48 -10.34
CA ASN A 81 1.61 -4.10 -10.90
C ASN A 81 1.57 -2.96 -11.94
N ALA A 82 0.53 -2.10 -11.89
CA ALA A 82 0.42 -0.98 -12.83
C ALA A 82 1.68 -0.09 -12.83
N LEU A 83 2.35 0.02 -11.70
CA LEU A 83 3.59 0.76 -11.49
C LEU A 83 4.75 -0.14 -11.03
N GLY A 84 4.65 -1.45 -11.21
CA GLY A 84 5.68 -2.41 -10.80
C GLY A 84 7.01 -2.23 -11.55
N LYS A 85 8.11 -2.58 -10.90
CA LYS A 85 9.50 -2.47 -11.40
C LYS A 85 9.87 -1.11 -12.00
N CYS A 86 9.22 -0.04 -11.56
CA CYS A 86 9.57 1.33 -11.92
C CYS A 86 10.72 1.84 -11.04
N LYS A 87 11.93 1.32 -11.22
CA LYS A 87 13.11 1.55 -10.34
C LYS A 87 13.52 3.02 -10.15
N LYS A 88 13.01 3.94 -10.95
CA LYS A 88 13.27 5.40 -10.81
C LYS A 88 12.11 6.14 -10.14
N LEU A 89 11.01 5.45 -9.84
CA LEU A 89 9.81 6.03 -9.25
C LEU A 89 10.09 6.35 -7.77
N LYS A 90 9.99 7.64 -7.43
CA LYS A 90 10.23 8.14 -6.07
C LYS A 90 8.96 8.61 -5.37
N THR A 91 8.06 9.23 -6.13
CA THR A 91 6.82 9.77 -5.55
C THR A 91 5.61 9.38 -6.39
N ILE A 92 4.58 8.91 -5.71
CA ILE A 92 3.26 8.65 -6.29
C ILE A 92 2.26 9.53 -5.54
N THR A 93 1.43 10.25 -6.29
CA THR A 93 0.22 10.89 -5.72
C THR A 93 -0.98 10.11 -6.24
N MET A 94 -1.89 9.67 -5.36
CA MET A 94 -3.02 8.83 -5.74
C MET A 94 -4.20 8.95 -4.76
N PRO A 95 -5.41 8.55 -5.16
CA PRO A 95 -6.55 8.44 -4.24
C PRO A 95 -6.26 7.47 -3.08
N GLY A 96 -6.73 7.83 -1.89
CA GLY A 96 -6.56 7.03 -0.67
C GLY A 96 -7.53 5.85 -0.53
N ASN A 97 -8.46 5.69 -1.47
CA ASN A 97 -9.53 4.69 -1.47
C ASN A 97 -9.58 3.87 -2.76
N LEU A 98 -8.44 3.69 -3.42
CA LEU A 98 -8.32 2.92 -4.65
C LEU A 98 -8.69 1.44 -4.44
N LYS A 99 -9.40 0.85 -5.42
CA LYS A 99 -9.55 -0.59 -5.52
C LYS A 99 -8.47 -1.16 -6.45
N VAL A 100 -7.58 -1.98 -5.90
CA VAL A 100 -6.59 -2.72 -6.69
C VAL A 100 -7.27 -3.93 -7.34
N MET A 101 -7.16 -4.02 -8.67
CA MET A 101 -7.72 -5.15 -9.44
C MET A 101 -6.65 -6.23 -9.57
N LEU A 102 -6.94 -7.39 -9.01
CA LEU A 102 -6.10 -8.58 -9.10
C LEU A 102 -6.40 -9.39 -10.36
N ASP A 103 -5.48 -10.22 -10.78
CA ASP A 103 -5.75 -11.25 -11.79
C ASP A 103 -6.43 -12.45 -11.13
N SER A 104 -7.44 -13.01 -11.79
CA SER A 104 -8.17 -14.17 -11.28
C SER A 104 -7.34 -15.46 -11.22
N ASN A 105 -6.21 -15.48 -11.93
CA ASN A 105 -5.34 -16.66 -12.09
C ASN A 105 -3.94 -16.49 -11.46
N GLU A 106 -3.69 -15.38 -10.75
CA GLU A 106 -2.40 -15.14 -10.13
C GLU A 106 -2.49 -15.21 -8.61
N ASP A 107 -1.41 -15.73 -8.03
CA ASP A 107 -1.14 -15.76 -6.60
C ASP A 107 -1.40 -14.37 -5.96
N TYR A 108 -2.22 -14.34 -4.93
CA TYR A 108 -2.59 -13.13 -4.19
C TYR A 108 -1.37 -12.41 -3.57
N SER A 109 -0.24 -13.10 -3.43
CA SER A 109 1.02 -12.53 -2.96
C SER A 109 1.56 -11.40 -3.86
N ALA A 110 1.13 -11.37 -5.12
CA ALA A 110 1.53 -10.37 -6.11
C ALA A 110 0.58 -9.14 -6.18
N ALA A 111 -0.32 -8.99 -5.22
CA ALA A 111 -1.34 -7.92 -5.22
C ALA A 111 -0.79 -6.50 -5.02
N VAL A 112 0.49 -6.29 -5.23
CA VAL A 112 1.17 -5.04 -4.96
C VAL A 112 1.12 -4.13 -6.19
N LEU A 113 0.68 -2.88 -5.96
CA LEU A 113 0.56 -1.86 -7.00
C LEU A 113 1.90 -1.53 -7.67
N MET A 114 2.99 -1.59 -6.91
CA MET A 114 4.30 -1.05 -7.29
C MET A 114 5.48 -1.97 -6.95
N SER A 115 5.25 -3.29 -6.91
CA SER A 115 6.27 -4.27 -6.52
C SER A 115 7.59 -4.10 -7.29
N GLY A 116 8.69 -4.12 -6.55
CA GLY A 116 10.03 -3.95 -7.09
C GLY A 116 10.33 -2.54 -7.61
N SER A 117 9.54 -1.53 -7.20
CA SER A 117 9.81 -0.11 -7.44
C SER A 117 10.48 0.51 -6.20
N ASN A 118 11.23 1.61 -6.39
CA ASN A 118 11.94 2.26 -5.30
C ASN A 118 11.18 3.50 -4.81
N VAL A 119 9.91 3.30 -4.43
CA VAL A 119 9.04 4.42 -4.02
C VAL A 119 9.44 4.89 -2.63
N LYS A 120 9.77 6.17 -2.53
CA LYS A 120 10.05 6.81 -1.23
C LYS A 120 8.79 7.32 -0.55
N THR A 121 7.90 7.93 -1.32
CA THR A 121 6.71 8.57 -0.75
C THR A 121 5.47 8.28 -1.58
N VAL A 122 4.42 7.83 -0.91
CA VAL A 122 3.06 7.81 -1.45
C VAL A 122 2.28 8.94 -0.80
N LYS A 123 1.70 9.83 -1.64
CA LYS A 123 0.82 10.93 -1.24
C LYS A 123 -0.61 10.59 -1.60
N PHE A 124 -1.53 10.74 -0.67
CA PHE A 124 -2.95 10.52 -0.92
C PHE A 124 -3.64 11.87 -1.16
N ASN A 125 -4.36 11.99 -2.28
CA ASN A 125 -5.06 13.21 -2.69
C ASN A 125 -6.58 13.15 -2.50
N THR A 126 -7.07 12.04 -1.93
CA THR A 126 -8.45 11.90 -1.40
C THR A 126 -8.38 11.36 0.02
N ALA A 127 -9.55 11.19 0.69
CA ALA A 127 -9.63 10.58 2.01
C ALA A 127 -8.88 9.24 2.04
N PHE A 128 -8.10 9.06 3.10
CA PHE A 128 -7.25 7.88 3.27
C PHE A 128 -8.05 6.73 3.91
N GLU A 129 -7.90 5.55 3.34
CA GLU A 129 -8.36 4.29 3.94
C GLU A 129 -7.14 3.46 4.36
N PRO A 130 -7.02 3.06 5.63
CA PRO A 130 -5.83 2.36 6.15
C PRO A 130 -5.45 1.10 5.36
N ALA A 131 -6.42 0.36 4.84
CA ALA A 131 -6.19 -0.81 4.00
C ALA A 131 -5.39 -0.49 2.72
N MET A 132 -5.42 0.76 2.23
CA MET A 132 -4.67 1.16 1.05
C MET A 132 -3.15 1.10 1.25
N ALA A 133 -2.69 1.23 2.48
CA ALA A 133 -1.27 1.14 2.80
C ALA A 133 -0.67 -0.23 2.47
N SER A 134 -1.46 -1.30 2.58
CA SER A 134 -1.03 -2.69 2.28
C SER A 134 -0.69 -2.91 0.79
N TYR A 135 -1.04 -1.98 -0.08
CA TYR A 135 -0.68 -2.02 -1.51
C TYR A 135 0.50 -1.10 -1.85
N CYS A 136 1.08 -0.43 -0.85
CA CYS A 136 2.05 0.64 -1.03
C CYS A 136 3.41 0.26 -0.44
N GLU A 137 4.29 -0.36 -1.24
CA GLU A 137 5.70 -0.56 -0.88
C GLU A 137 6.46 0.79 -0.92
N ALA A 138 6.38 1.57 0.17
CA ALA A 138 7.00 2.89 0.27
C ALA A 138 7.68 3.10 1.63
N GLU A 139 8.60 4.07 1.71
CA GLU A 139 9.27 4.48 2.96
C GLU A 139 8.40 5.46 3.77
N ASN A 140 7.54 6.23 3.09
CA ASN A 140 6.70 7.27 3.71
C ASN A 140 5.30 7.29 3.10
N LEU A 141 4.29 7.48 3.96
CA LEU A 141 2.90 7.75 3.59
C LEU A 141 2.56 9.19 3.95
N GLN A 142 1.92 9.92 3.06
CA GLN A 142 1.48 11.29 3.27
C GLN A 142 -0.01 11.43 2.99
N VAL A 143 -0.79 11.56 4.04
CA VAL A 143 -2.22 11.85 3.98
C VAL A 143 -2.42 13.35 3.70
N MET A 144 -3.46 13.71 2.96
CA MET A 144 -3.78 15.09 2.65
C MET A 144 -4.08 15.91 3.94
N ALA A 145 -3.66 17.17 3.99
CA ALA A 145 -3.84 18.01 5.18
C ALA A 145 -5.31 18.19 5.60
N LYS A 146 -6.23 18.19 4.63
CA LYS A 146 -7.69 18.30 4.86
C LYS A 146 -8.40 16.99 5.20
N ASP A 147 -7.67 15.85 5.33
CA ASP A 147 -8.28 14.62 5.81
C ASP A 147 -8.85 14.82 7.21
N LYS A 148 -10.09 14.36 7.43
CA LYS A 148 -10.82 14.58 8.70
C LYS A 148 -10.44 13.58 9.78
N LYS A 149 -9.97 12.38 9.40
CA LYS A 149 -9.73 11.26 10.32
C LYS A 149 -8.26 11.05 10.62
N TYR A 150 -7.38 11.35 9.66
CA TYR A 150 -5.98 11.00 9.73
C TYR A 150 -5.05 12.18 9.42
N LYS A 151 -3.82 12.09 9.92
CA LYS A 151 -2.70 12.95 9.57
C LYS A 151 -1.42 12.14 9.46
N SER A 152 -0.42 12.69 8.77
CA SER A 152 0.90 12.07 8.72
C SER A 152 1.87 12.82 9.61
N ILE A 153 2.60 12.09 10.43
CA ILE A 153 3.71 12.57 11.24
C ILE A 153 4.92 11.73 10.89
N ASN A 154 6.00 12.35 10.47
CA ASN A 154 7.26 11.67 10.10
C ASN A 154 7.06 10.52 9.10
N GLY A 155 6.12 10.67 8.15
CA GLY A 155 5.85 9.67 7.12
C GLY A 155 5.03 8.46 7.55
N MET A 156 4.56 8.42 8.78
CA MET A 156 3.62 7.43 9.31
C MET A 156 2.24 8.05 9.48
N VAL A 157 1.19 7.22 9.49
CA VAL A 157 -0.19 7.70 9.59
C VAL A 157 -0.72 7.51 11.01
N TYR A 158 -1.27 8.59 11.54
CA TYR A 158 -1.92 8.66 12.85
C TYR A 158 -3.37 9.10 12.71
N THR A 159 -4.17 8.90 13.75
CA THR A 159 -5.45 9.60 13.90
C THR A 159 -5.25 11.11 13.86
N LYS A 160 -6.30 11.87 13.56
CA LYS A 160 -6.21 13.32 13.34
C LYS A 160 -5.66 14.09 14.54
N ASP A 161 -5.97 13.65 15.76
CA ASP A 161 -5.42 14.15 17.00
C ASP A 161 -3.93 13.80 17.20
N GLY A 162 -3.46 12.72 16.58
CA GLY A 162 -2.08 12.22 16.70
C GLY A 162 -1.88 11.18 17.80
N LYS A 163 -2.94 10.84 18.50
CA LYS A 163 -2.86 9.97 19.69
C LYS A 163 -2.74 8.50 19.37
N LYS A 164 -3.15 8.07 18.17
CA LYS A 164 -3.10 6.66 17.77
C LYS A 164 -2.31 6.46 16.49
N LEU A 165 -1.30 5.58 16.54
CA LEU A 165 -0.59 5.12 15.35
C LEU A 165 -1.46 4.13 14.56
N VAL A 166 -1.74 4.46 13.29
CA VAL A 166 -2.67 3.72 12.42
C VAL A 166 -1.93 2.90 11.36
N ARG A 167 -0.85 3.45 10.79
CA ARG A 167 -0.04 2.75 9.78
C ARG A 167 1.41 3.21 9.77
N VAL A 168 2.30 2.22 9.71
CA VAL A 168 3.73 2.38 9.38
C VAL A 168 3.92 2.00 7.91
N PRO A 169 4.70 2.72 7.10
CA PRO A 169 5.00 2.33 5.72
C PRO A 169 5.76 1.01 5.62
N MET A 170 5.46 0.19 4.61
CA MET A 170 6.02 -1.17 4.48
C MET A 170 7.55 -1.23 4.36
N ASN A 171 8.15 -0.29 3.61
CA ASN A 171 9.61 -0.30 3.33
C ASN A 171 10.38 0.62 4.28
N ARG A 172 9.80 0.97 5.42
CA ARG A 172 10.46 1.78 6.44
C ARG A 172 11.41 0.92 7.29
N LYS A 173 12.65 1.38 7.48
CA LYS A 173 13.65 0.62 8.23
C LYS A 173 13.64 0.91 9.73
N THR A 174 13.42 2.17 10.11
CA THR A 174 13.38 2.61 11.51
C THR A 174 12.05 3.28 11.80
N VAL A 175 11.38 2.84 12.85
CA VAL A 175 10.08 3.35 13.29
C VAL A 175 10.27 4.09 14.62
N ASN A 176 10.23 5.42 14.57
CA ASN A 176 10.20 6.25 15.77
C ASN A 176 8.75 6.73 15.97
N VAL A 177 8.05 6.10 16.90
CA VAL A 177 6.69 6.51 17.23
C VAL A 177 6.72 7.90 17.83
N ASN A 178 5.80 8.77 17.41
CA ASN A 178 5.78 10.18 17.83
C ASN A 178 5.50 10.34 19.32
N ASP A 179 6.23 11.22 19.97
CA ASP A 179 5.93 11.65 21.35
C ASP A 179 4.51 12.24 21.39
N GLY A 180 3.70 11.84 22.36
CA GLY A 180 2.28 12.16 22.43
C GLY A 180 1.34 11.16 21.74
N CYS A 181 1.88 10.12 21.08
CA CYS A 181 1.10 8.95 20.74
C CYS A 181 0.76 8.16 22.00
N GLU A 182 -0.51 7.87 22.22
CA GLU A 182 -1.00 7.16 23.41
C GLU A 182 -1.32 5.70 23.12
N GLU A 183 -1.66 5.38 21.87
CA GLU A 183 -2.07 4.04 21.44
C GLU A 183 -1.39 3.61 20.14
N ILE A 184 -0.94 2.37 20.10
CA ILE A 184 -0.49 1.71 18.87
C ILE A 184 -1.48 0.63 18.51
N CYS A 185 -2.05 0.71 17.30
CA CYS A 185 -2.76 -0.41 16.71
C CYS A 185 -1.75 -1.45 16.21
N LEU A 186 -1.81 -2.69 16.67
CA LEU A 186 -0.88 -3.73 16.25
C LEU A 186 -0.88 -3.92 14.73
N SER A 187 -2.05 -3.79 14.09
CA SER A 187 -2.18 -3.79 12.63
C SER A 187 -1.41 -2.66 11.92
N ALA A 188 -0.95 -1.64 12.65
CA ALA A 188 -0.08 -0.61 12.08
C ALA A 188 1.33 -1.12 11.79
N LEU A 189 1.78 -2.12 12.54
CA LEU A 189 3.10 -2.74 12.48
C LEU A 189 3.08 -4.03 11.65
N LEU A 190 1.93 -4.71 11.59
CA LEU A 190 1.75 -5.98 10.90
C LEU A 190 1.03 -5.74 9.58
N TYR A 191 1.55 -6.29 8.51
CA TYR A 191 0.94 -6.25 7.19
C TYR A 191 0.32 -7.60 6.87
N GLU A 192 -0.98 -7.60 6.55
CA GLU A 192 -1.57 -8.74 5.87
C GLU A 192 -1.05 -8.76 4.44
N LYS A 193 -0.09 -9.60 4.13
CA LYS A 193 -0.03 -10.14 2.77
C LYS A 193 -1.25 -11.04 2.65
N LYS A 194 -2.19 -10.71 1.77
CA LYS A 194 -3.27 -11.63 1.39
C LYS A 194 -2.65 -12.82 0.66
N ILE A 195 -2.34 -13.83 1.41
CA ILE A 195 -1.80 -15.11 0.92
C ILE A 195 -2.76 -16.19 1.43
N PRO A 196 -2.98 -17.29 0.68
CA PRO A 196 -3.77 -18.44 1.15
C PRO A 196 -3.35 -18.89 2.54
N ASP A 197 -4.24 -19.55 3.25
CA ASP A 197 -4.25 -19.85 4.68
C ASP A 197 -2.96 -20.41 5.33
N ASP A 198 -1.91 -20.71 4.56
CA ASP A 198 -0.67 -21.36 5.00
C ASP A 198 0.55 -20.42 5.14
N PHE A 199 0.39 -19.08 4.95
CA PHE A 199 1.55 -18.18 5.00
C PHE A 199 1.50 -17.20 6.18
N PRO A 200 2.64 -17.02 6.90
CA PRO A 200 2.71 -16.13 8.04
C PRO A 200 2.55 -14.66 7.60
N GLN A 201 1.89 -13.88 8.43
CA GLN A 201 1.82 -12.43 8.29
C GLN A 201 3.24 -11.86 8.37
N THR A 202 3.59 -10.97 7.46
CA THR A 202 4.90 -10.31 7.50
C THR A 202 4.78 -8.96 8.18
N CYS A 203 5.70 -8.68 9.09
CA CYS A 203 6.01 -7.31 9.51
C CYS A 203 6.41 -6.45 8.32
N GLY A 204 6.29 -5.13 8.47
CA GLY A 204 7.02 -4.20 7.63
C GLY A 204 8.54 -4.48 7.67
N ASP A 205 9.26 -3.93 6.71
CA ASP A 205 10.73 -4.12 6.54
C ASP A 205 11.57 -3.43 7.61
N PHE A 206 10.97 -3.02 8.75
CA PHE A 206 11.69 -2.32 9.81
C PHE A 206 12.52 -3.29 10.67
N SER A 207 13.71 -2.82 11.01
CA SER A 207 14.64 -3.51 11.92
C SER A 207 14.65 -2.91 13.32
N GLU A 208 14.11 -1.71 13.49
CA GLU A 208 14.10 -1.00 14.77
C GLU A 208 12.82 -0.21 14.98
N ILE A 209 12.26 -0.33 16.19
CA ILE A 209 11.11 0.46 16.65
C ILE A 209 11.47 1.12 17.97
N THR A 210 11.22 2.43 18.09
CA THR A 210 11.26 3.16 19.36
C THR A 210 9.85 3.58 19.73
N ILE A 211 9.40 3.16 20.90
CA ILE A 211 8.09 3.45 21.46
C ILE A 211 8.28 4.42 22.64
N PRO A 212 7.70 5.64 22.58
CA PRO A 212 7.84 6.62 23.66
C PRO A 212 6.99 6.25 24.88
N LYS A 213 7.32 6.83 26.02
CA LYS A 213 6.59 6.64 27.29
C LYS A 213 5.12 7.06 27.26
N SER A 214 4.75 7.95 26.34
CA SER A 214 3.36 8.37 26.15
C SER A 214 2.45 7.24 25.63
N VAL A 215 3.01 6.17 25.06
CA VAL A 215 2.24 5.01 24.63
C VAL A 215 1.88 4.16 25.84
N THR A 216 0.63 4.28 26.26
CA THR A 216 0.08 3.52 27.40
C THR A 216 -0.64 2.25 26.96
N LYS A 217 -0.94 2.12 25.67
CA LYS A 217 -1.71 0.99 25.15
C LYS A 217 -1.21 0.52 23.79
N ILE A 218 -0.94 -0.77 23.70
CA ILE A 218 -0.82 -1.48 22.42
C ILE A 218 -2.08 -2.33 22.28
N ASN A 219 -2.87 -2.05 21.25
CA ASN A 219 -4.14 -2.70 21.04
C ASN A 219 -3.95 -3.90 20.13
N ASP A 220 -4.14 -5.11 20.63
CA ASP A 220 -4.12 -6.36 19.90
C ASP A 220 -5.53 -6.85 19.49
N THR A 221 -6.55 -5.98 19.68
CA THR A 221 -7.91 -6.33 19.29
C THR A 221 -7.96 -6.76 17.84
N GLU A 222 -8.59 -7.89 17.66
CA GLU A 222 -8.90 -8.55 16.41
C GLU A 222 -9.40 -7.57 15.36
N TYR A 223 -8.75 -7.55 14.21
CA TYR A 223 -9.17 -6.73 13.10
C TYR A 223 -10.39 -7.39 12.44
N THR A 224 -11.59 -6.90 12.74
CA THR A 224 -12.79 -7.32 12.03
C THR A 224 -12.79 -6.72 10.63
N THR A 225 -12.22 -7.43 9.67
CA THR A 225 -12.40 -7.11 8.26
C THR A 225 -13.54 -7.94 7.70
N SER A 226 -14.50 -7.31 7.04
CA SER A 226 -15.41 -8.05 6.18
C SER A 226 -14.66 -8.38 4.89
N GLN A 227 -14.10 -9.58 4.81
CA GLN A 227 -13.48 -10.06 3.57
C GLN A 227 -14.53 -10.58 2.61
N VAL A 228 -14.32 -10.29 1.34
CA VAL A 228 -15.12 -10.82 0.24
C VAL A 228 -14.29 -11.90 -0.43
N TYR A 229 -14.68 -13.16 -0.22
CA TYR A 229 -14.08 -14.30 -0.90
C TYR A 229 -14.83 -14.55 -2.22
N TYR A 230 -14.06 -14.91 -3.24
CA TYR A 230 -14.61 -15.42 -4.47
C TYR A 230 -14.16 -16.88 -4.60
N SER A 231 -15.08 -17.82 -4.40
CA SER A 231 -14.81 -19.22 -4.65
C SER A 231 -15.26 -19.59 -6.07
N TRP A 232 -14.43 -20.37 -6.75
CA TRP A 232 -14.72 -20.91 -8.08
C TRP A 232 -15.26 -22.34 -7.93
N ASN A 233 -16.44 -22.61 -8.48
CA ASN A 233 -17.07 -23.93 -8.41
C ASN A 233 -16.99 -24.69 -9.75
N GLY A 234 -16.07 -24.36 -10.64
CA GLY A 234 -15.94 -24.95 -11.97
C GLY A 234 -16.79 -24.27 -13.06
N LYS A 235 -17.76 -23.41 -12.70
CA LYS A 235 -18.66 -22.73 -13.63
C LYS A 235 -18.80 -21.22 -13.40
N LYS A 236 -18.79 -20.79 -12.12
CA LYS A 236 -18.94 -19.38 -11.77
C LYS A 236 -18.24 -19.05 -10.44
N TYR A 237 -17.88 -17.79 -10.28
CA TYR A 237 -17.40 -17.28 -8.99
C TYR A 237 -18.60 -16.97 -8.08
N THR A 238 -18.55 -17.49 -6.87
CA THR A 238 -19.49 -17.13 -5.81
C THR A 238 -18.82 -16.16 -4.87
N LYS A 239 -19.49 -15.04 -4.61
CA LYS A 239 -19.06 -14.00 -3.69
C LYS A 239 -19.61 -14.34 -2.31
N THR A 240 -18.72 -14.66 -1.37
CA THR A 240 -19.09 -14.86 0.03
C THR A 240 -18.49 -13.75 0.88
N LYS A 241 -19.33 -13.06 1.65
CA LYS A 241 -18.90 -12.07 2.62
C LYS A 241 -18.79 -12.77 3.98
N VAL A 242 -17.57 -13.02 4.43
CA VAL A 242 -17.32 -13.60 5.74
C VAL A 242 -16.90 -12.48 6.69
N LYS A 243 -17.63 -12.30 7.79
CA LYS A 243 -17.14 -11.57 8.95
C LYS A 243 -16.24 -12.55 9.71
N GLY A 244 -14.94 -12.38 9.61
CA GLY A 244 -13.97 -13.17 10.34
C GLY A 244 -13.30 -12.35 11.41
N VAL A 245 -13.08 -12.99 12.53
CA VAL A 245 -12.14 -12.56 13.55
C VAL A 245 -10.83 -13.22 13.17
N TYR A 246 -9.78 -12.42 12.88
CA TYR A 246 -8.48 -12.95 12.54
C TYR A 246 -7.55 -12.79 13.73
N GLU A 247 -7.05 -13.89 14.24
CA GLU A 247 -5.89 -13.86 15.12
C GLU A 247 -4.64 -13.56 14.31
N TYR A 248 -3.83 -12.61 14.80
CA TYR A 248 -2.51 -12.39 14.24
C TYR A 248 -1.61 -13.57 14.58
N ILE A 249 -1.13 -14.27 13.56
CA ILE A 249 -0.14 -15.33 13.75
C ILE A 249 1.21 -14.65 14.07
N PRO A 250 1.87 -15.04 15.19
CA PRO A 250 3.16 -14.46 15.55
C PRO A 250 4.18 -14.63 14.43
N ASN A 251 4.80 -13.54 14.00
CA ASN A 251 5.87 -13.60 13.00
C ASN A 251 7.14 -14.17 13.63
N ASN A 252 7.44 -15.42 13.29
CA ASN A 252 8.63 -16.11 13.78
C ASN A 252 9.94 -15.73 13.05
N GLU A 253 9.89 -14.86 12.03
CA GLU A 253 11.04 -14.60 11.13
C GLU A 253 11.84 -13.34 11.45
N ASN A 254 11.38 -12.46 12.37
CA ASN A 254 12.07 -11.23 12.71
C ASN A 254 13.19 -11.43 13.75
N TYR A 255 14.22 -12.18 13.40
CA TYR A 255 15.36 -12.49 14.28
C TYR A 255 16.19 -11.27 14.70
N ASN A 256 16.12 -10.15 13.98
CA ASN A 256 16.94 -8.96 14.20
C ASN A 256 16.12 -7.70 14.53
N LEU A 257 14.85 -7.85 14.88
CA LEU A 257 14.03 -6.70 15.25
C LEU A 257 14.39 -6.25 16.66
N LYS A 258 14.82 -5.00 16.79
CA LYS A 258 15.06 -4.32 18.04
C LYS A 258 13.86 -3.44 18.38
N ILE A 259 13.26 -3.63 19.54
CA ILE A 259 12.16 -2.80 20.05
C ILE A 259 12.62 -2.12 21.33
N THR A 260 12.68 -0.80 21.34
CA THR A 260 12.99 0.00 22.52
C THR A 260 11.71 0.61 23.06
N ILE A 261 11.38 0.34 24.31
CA ILE A 261 10.24 0.89 25.04
C ILE A 261 10.77 1.83 26.09
N LYS A 262 10.48 3.10 25.98
CA LYS A 262 10.86 4.10 27.01
C LYS A 262 9.84 4.06 28.15
N ASP A 263 10.28 3.70 29.33
CA ASP A 263 9.46 3.53 30.57
C ASP A 263 8.35 2.46 30.36
N GLY A 264 8.80 1.21 30.23
CA GLY A 264 8.02 0.09 29.76
C GLY A 264 6.78 -0.27 30.60
N ASN A 265 5.62 -0.16 30.01
CA ASN A 265 4.40 -0.77 30.51
C ASN A 265 4.48 -2.29 30.28
N GLU A 266 4.44 -3.09 31.35
CA GLU A 266 4.57 -4.55 31.33
C GLU A 266 3.49 -5.21 30.44
N ASN A 267 2.29 -4.66 30.38
CA ASN A 267 1.23 -5.16 29.50
C ASN A 267 1.60 -4.98 28.02
N ASN A 268 2.16 -3.84 27.64
CA ASN A 268 2.63 -3.58 26.28
C ASN A 268 3.78 -4.52 25.92
N ILE A 269 4.69 -4.81 26.84
CA ILE A 269 5.79 -5.76 26.66
C ILE A 269 5.25 -7.16 26.43
N SER A 270 4.26 -7.59 27.22
CA SER A 270 3.61 -8.90 27.06
C SER A 270 2.98 -9.06 25.68
N ILE A 271 2.24 -8.05 25.21
CA ILE A 271 1.65 -8.05 23.86
C ILE A 271 2.73 -8.10 22.79
N LEU A 272 3.78 -7.29 22.90
CA LEU A 272 4.87 -7.30 21.93
C LEU A 272 5.59 -8.65 21.87
N ASN A 273 5.85 -9.28 23.02
CA ASN A 273 6.44 -10.62 23.11
C ASN A 273 5.57 -11.69 22.44
N LYS A 274 4.24 -11.57 22.54
CA LYS A 274 3.30 -12.49 21.90
C LYS A 274 3.45 -12.48 20.38
N TYR A 275 3.61 -11.29 19.77
CA TYR A 275 3.59 -11.12 18.30
C TYR A 275 4.97 -10.99 17.66
N PHE A 276 5.99 -10.66 18.44
CA PHE A 276 7.39 -10.50 18.00
C PHE A 276 8.33 -11.39 18.81
N LYS A 277 8.06 -12.69 18.84
CA LYS A 277 8.74 -13.68 19.70
C LYS A 277 10.26 -13.69 19.64
N LYS A 278 10.85 -13.22 18.55
CA LYS A 278 12.30 -13.21 18.31
C LYS A 278 12.89 -11.80 18.31
N ALA A 279 12.11 -10.78 18.64
CA ALA A 279 12.59 -9.42 18.76
C ALA A 279 13.37 -9.23 20.06
N ASN A 280 14.41 -8.41 20.02
CA ASN A 280 15.12 -7.94 21.21
C ASN A 280 14.37 -6.75 21.79
N ILE A 281 13.61 -6.96 22.86
CA ILE A 281 12.84 -5.89 23.53
C ILE A 281 13.71 -5.32 24.65
N ILE A 282 14.04 -4.03 24.53
CA ILE A 282 14.84 -3.26 25.47
C ILE A 282 13.91 -2.31 26.22
N LYS A 283 13.96 -2.35 27.55
CA LYS A 283 13.22 -1.45 28.47
C LYS A 283 13.96 -0.13 28.66
#